data_ec91231c12da055b5fe34cc4371c3c0b
#
_entry.id   ec91231c12da055b5fe34cc4371c3c0b
#
_cell.length_a   1.000
_cell.length_b   1.000
_cell.length_c   1.000
_cell.angle_alpha   90.00
_cell.angle_beta   90.00
_cell.angle_gamma   90.00
#
_symmetry.space_group_name_H-M   'P 1'
#
loop_
_entity.id
_entity.type
_entity.pdbx_description
1 polymer ?
#
loop_
_entity_poly.entity_id
_entity_poly.type
_entity_poly.pdbx_seq_one_letter_code
_entity_poly.pdbx_strand_id
1 'polypeptide(L)'
;MELGPSRFEENAALKGRETSFILAEALVAPVLASWRESLFAHEWLHQDGTIRKPADMTDTVRVRRLTAEERIDKGQVLERPVLGIGIMDNIEIGSGRDLFLALAAKGIDKIPVHIPKSQL
;
A
#
# COMPACT_ATOMS: atom_id res chain seq x y z
N MET A 1 6.62 -15.50 -2.11
CA MET A 1 5.54 -15.54 -1.09
C MET A 1 4.24 -15.10 -1.73
N GLU A 2 3.21 -15.85 -1.54
CA GLU A 2 1.86 -15.46 -1.98
C GLU A 2 0.94 -15.40 -0.78
N LEU A 3 0.06 -14.39 -0.78
CA LEU A 3 -0.95 -14.25 0.24
C LEU A 3 -2.33 -14.45 -0.39
N GLY A 4 -3.05 -15.45 0.09
CA GLY A 4 -4.40 -15.71 -0.39
C GLY A 4 -5.38 -14.62 0.03
N PRO A 5 -6.58 -14.58 -0.62
CA PRO A 5 -7.60 -13.55 -0.30
C PRO A 5 -8.04 -13.56 1.17
N SER A 6 -7.98 -14.72 1.82
CA SER A 6 -8.36 -14.86 3.24
C SER A 6 -7.45 -14.13 4.21
N ARG A 7 -6.25 -13.68 3.74
CA ARG A 7 -5.35 -12.88 4.55
C ARG A 7 -5.79 -11.43 4.65
N PHE A 8 -6.79 -11.03 3.87
CA PHE A 8 -7.21 -9.62 3.78
C PHE A 8 -8.67 -9.46 4.18
N GLU A 9 -8.96 -8.31 4.77
CA GLU A 9 -10.32 -7.92 5.15
C GLU A 9 -10.58 -6.47 4.75
N GLU A 10 -11.83 -6.04 4.86
CA GLU A 10 -12.22 -4.69 4.55
C GLU A 10 -11.48 -3.69 5.44
N ASN A 11 -11.03 -2.59 4.83
CA ASN A 11 -10.34 -1.54 5.57
C ASN A 11 -11.35 -0.78 6.45
N ALA A 12 -11.05 -0.68 7.75
CA ALA A 12 -11.93 0.00 8.71
C ALA A 12 -12.16 1.47 8.38
N ALA A 13 -11.27 2.11 7.64
CA ALA A 13 -11.44 3.49 7.20
C ALA A 13 -12.64 3.68 6.27
N LEU A 14 -13.16 2.59 5.67
CA LEU A 14 -14.32 2.64 4.78
C LEU A 14 -15.65 2.55 5.52
N LYS A 15 -15.64 2.36 6.83
CA LYS A 15 -16.86 2.17 7.60
C LYS A 15 -17.86 3.30 7.34
N GLY A 16 -19.08 2.93 6.94
CA GLY A 16 -20.13 3.88 6.55
C GLY A 16 -20.04 4.35 5.11
N ARG A 17 -19.00 3.97 4.36
CA ARG A 17 -18.80 4.38 2.96
C ARG A 17 -18.48 3.20 2.05
N GLU A 18 -18.75 1.99 2.49
CA GLU A 18 -18.32 0.77 1.78
C GLU A 18 -18.83 0.71 0.35
N THR A 19 -20.06 1.19 0.13
CA THR A 19 -20.68 1.19 -1.20
C THR A 19 -20.06 2.19 -2.17
N SER A 20 -19.25 3.12 -1.68
CA SER A 20 -18.55 4.11 -2.52
C SER A 20 -17.25 3.59 -3.11
N PHE A 21 -16.87 2.35 -2.79
CA PHE A 21 -15.61 1.74 -3.20
C PHE A 21 -15.86 0.42 -3.89
N ILE A 22 -14.94 0.04 -4.77
CA ILE A 22 -14.90 -1.31 -5.35
C ILE A 22 -13.68 -2.04 -4.85
N LEU A 23 -13.76 -3.35 -4.84
CA LEU A 23 -12.63 -4.22 -4.57
C LEU A 23 -11.91 -4.52 -5.89
N ALA A 24 -10.61 -4.35 -5.89
CA ALA A 24 -9.79 -4.62 -7.07
C ALA A 24 -8.48 -5.28 -6.66
N GLU A 25 -7.79 -5.88 -7.63
CA GLU A 25 -6.45 -6.40 -7.44
C GLU A 25 -5.47 -5.43 -8.12
N ALA A 26 -4.59 -4.82 -7.32
CA ALA A 26 -3.60 -3.88 -7.82
C ALA A 26 -2.31 -4.60 -8.19
N LEU A 27 -1.76 -4.26 -9.35
CA LEU A 27 -0.42 -4.67 -9.74
C LEU A 27 0.58 -3.70 -9.11
N VAL A 28 1.50 -4.24 -8.31
CA VAL A 28 2.43 -3.42 -7.53
C VAL A 28 3.32 -2.54 -8.39
N ALA A 29 3.90 -3.08 -9.46
CA ALA A 29 4.85 -2.33 -10.27
C ALA A 29 4.25 -1.06 -10.90
N PRO A 30 3.09 -1.12 -11.59
CA PRO A 30 2.47 0.12 -12.10
C PRO A 30 2.05 1.10 -11.01
N VAL A 31 1.59 0.59 -9.86
CA VAL A 31 1.20 1.45 -8.74
C VAL A 31 2.42 2.21 -8.23
N LEU A 32 3.54 1.53 -8.01
CA LEU A 32 4.77 2.19 -7.54
C LEU A 32 5.31 3.19 -8.55
N ALA A 33 5.25 2.86 -9.84
CA ALA A 33 5.68 3.77 -10.90
C ALA A 33 4.89 5.07 -10.88
N SER A 34 3.59 5.01 -10.62
CA SER A 34 2.73 6.19 -10.51
C SER A 34 2.90 6.90 -9.16
N TRP A 35 2.95 6.14 -8.06
CA TRP A 35 3.10 6.69 -6.71
C TRP A 35 4.43 7.42 -6.52
N ARG A 36 5.42 7.11 -7.33
CA ARG A 36 6.71 7.78 -7.32
C ARG A 36 6.59 9.31 -7.44
N GLU A 37 5.51 9.80 -8.03
CA GLU A 37 5.22 11.23 -8.15
C GLU A 37 4.62 11.84 -6.88
N SER A 38 4.27 11.01 -5.90
CA SER A 38 3.70 11.48 -4.64
C SER A 38 4.72 12.27 -3.82
N LEU A 39 4.23 13.26 -3.07
CA LEU A 39 5.05 14.01 -2.13
C LEU A 39 5.62 13.12 -1.01
N PHE A 40 5.01 11.96 -0.77
CA PHE A 40 5.45 11.03 0.28
C PHE A 40 6.39 9.95 -0.22
N ALA A 41 6.60 9.88 -1.53
CA ALA A 41 7.37 8.79 -2.12
C ALA A 41 8.80 8.72 -1.59
N HIS A 42 9.42 9.86 -1.32
CA HIS A 42 10.80 9.94 -0.83
C HIS A 42 11.01 9.19 0.48
N GLU A 43 9.97 8.97 1.27
CA GLU A 43 10.08 8.24 2.53
C GLU A 43 10.44 6.76 2.30
N TRP A 44 9.96 6.19 1.20
CA TRP A 44 10.09 4.77 0.90
C TRP A 44 10.93 4.47 -0.32
N LEU A 45 11.04 5.40 -1.25
CA LEU A 45 11.72 5.18 -2.54
C LEU A 45 12.96 6.04 -2.67
N HIS A 46 14.01 5.45 -3.26
CA HIS A 46 15.14 6.21 -3.77
C HIS A 46 14.73 6.99 -5.02
N GLN A 47 15.57 7.91 -5.47
CA GLN A 47 15.30 8.70 -6.67
C GLN A 47 15.09 7.83 -7.92
N ASP A 48 15.75 6.66 -7.98
CA ASP A 48 15.59 5.74 -9.10
C ASP A 48 14.32 4.89 -9.03
N GLY A 49 13.50 5.07 -7.99
CA GLY A 49 12.24 4.35 -7.81
C GLY A 49 12.36 3.04 -7.07
N THR A 50 13.56 2.62 -6.68
CA THR A 50 13.72 1.40 -5.89
C THR A 50 13.33 1.63 -4.43
N ILE A 51 12.82 0.58 -3.77
CA ILE A 51 12.38 0.66 -2.38
C ILE A 51 13.62 0.73 -1.48
N ARG A 52 13.61 1.68 -0.56
CA ARG A 52 14.70 1.85 0.41
C ARG A 52 14.80 0.64 1.31
N LYS A 53 16.03 0.32 1.71
CA LYS A 53 16.26 -0.62 2.80
C LYS A 53 15.88 0.06 4.12
N PRO A 54 15.51 -0.69 5.17
CA PRO A 54 15.20 -0.07 6.47
C PRO A 54 16.29 0.86 7.00
N ALA A 55 17.55 0.51 6.78
CA ALA A 55 18.68 1.34 7.21
C ALA A 55 18.73 2.71 6.52
N ASP A 56 18.11 2.86 5.35
CA ASP A 56 18.09 4.10 4.57
C ASP A 56 16.85 4.93 4.84
N MET A 57 16.04 4.55 5.82
CA MET A 57 14.81 5.24 6.20
C MET A 57 15.01 6.05 7.47
N THR A 58 14.18 7.10 7.63
CA THR A 58 14.09 7.78 8.92
C THR A 58 13.56 6.83 9.99
N ASP A 59 13.82 7.13 11.26
CA ASP A 59 13.38 6.27 12.36
C ASP A 59 11.86 6.07 12.36
N THR A 60 11.10 7.13 12.13
CA THR A 60 9.64 7.06 12.12
C THR A 60 9.12 6.15 11.02
N VAL A 61 9.65 6.27 9.81
CA VAL A 61 9.23 5.44 8.67
C VAL A 61 9.65 3.99 8.90
N ARG A 62 10.87 3.77 9.40
CA ARG A 62 11.38 2.45 9.67
C ARG A 62 10.51 1.69 10.67
N VAL A 63 10.10 2.35 11.76
CA VAL A 63 9.23 1.73 12.77
C VAL A 63 7.89 1.32 12.15
N ARG A 64 7.27 2.18 11.35
CA ARG A 64 6.02 1.85 10.67
C ARG A 64 6.18 0.67 9.73
N ARG A 65 7.28 0.62 8.98
CA ARG A 65 7.59 -0.49 8.08
C ARG A 65 7.75 -1.80 8.84
N LEU A 66 8.55 -1.78 9.91
CA LEU A 66 8.80 -2.99 10.69
C LEU A 66 7.52 -3.49 11.37
N THR A 67 6.66 -2.59 11.81
CA THR A 67 5.36 -2.96 12.36
C THR A 67 4.50 -3.67 11.31
N ALA A 68 4.45 -3.15 10.09
CA ALA A 68 3.70 -3.78 9.00
C ALA A 68 4.30 -5.15 8.65
N GLU A 69 5.61 -5.24 8.56
CA GLU A 69 6.29 -6.50 8.27
C GLU A 69 6.02 -7.56 9.33
N GLU A 70 6.01 -7.16 10.61
CA GLU A 70 5.71 -8.07 11.70
C GLU A 70 4.30 -8.65 11.57
N ARG A 71 3.31 -7.82 11.25
CA ARG A 71 1.93 -8.29 11.04
C ARG A 71 1.84 -9.29 9.89
N ILE A 72 2.56 -9.04 8.81
CA ILE A 72 2.62 -9.95 7.67
C ILE A 72 3.25 -11.27 8.10
N ASP A 73 4.38 -11.22 8.77
CA ASP A 73 5.15 -12.40 9.15
C ASP A 73 4.43 -13.26 10.19
N LYS A 74 3.63 -12.63 11.06
CA LYS A 74 2.84 -13.35 12.08
C LYS A 74 1.56 -13.97 11.54
N GLY A 75 1.27 -13.79 10.25
CA GLY A 75 0.08 -14.37 9.64
C GLY A 75 -1.22 -13.70 10.03
N GLN A 76 -1.17 -12.47 10.53
CA GLN A 76 -2.37 -11.72 10.91
C GLN A 76 -3.22 -11.38 9.68
N VAL A 77 -4.53 -11.26 9.87
CA VAL A 77 -5.41 -10.73 8.84
C VAL A 77 -5.08 -9.25 8.65
N LEU A 78 -4.98 -8.85 7.38
CA LEU A 78 -4.53 -7.53 7.00
C LEU A 78 -5.68 -6.74 6.38
N GLU A 79 -5.76 -5.45 6.68
CA GLU A 79 -6.75 -4.59 6.03
C GLU A 79 -6.28 -4.25 4.62
N ARG A 80 -7.19 -4.39 3.63
CA ARG A 80 -6.87 -4.02 2.25
C ARG A 80 -6.55 -2.53 2.16
N PRO A 81 -5.43 -2.15 1.54
CA PRO A 81 -5.11 -0.74 1.35
C PRO A 81 -6.13 -0.03 0.45
N VAL A 82 -6.23 1.28 0.60
CA VAL A 82 -7.09 2.12 -0.21
C VAL A 82 -6.24 2.92 -1.19
N LEU A 83 -6.52 2.80 -2.48
CA LEU A 83 -5.83 3.57 -3.52
C LEU A 83 -6.78 4.65 -4.06
N GLY A 84 -6.20 5.72 -4.56
CA GLY A 84 -6.95 6.80 -5.20
C GLY A 84 -6.06 7.59 -6.15
N ILE A 85 -6.64 8.60 -6.80
CA ILE A 85 -5.90 9.51 -7.66
C ILE A 85 -5.70 10.82 -6.91
N GLY A 86 -4.46 11.25 -6.80
CA GLY A 86 -4.10 12.50 -6.12
C GLY A 86 -4.24 13.73 -7.02
N ILE A 87 -3.97 14.90 -6.42
CA ILE A 87 -4.08 16.19 -7.12
C ILE A 87 -3.09 16.34 -8.26
N MET A 88 -2.01 15.55 -8.27
CA MET A 88 -1.01 15.53 -9.34
C MET A 88 -1.32 14.48 -10.41
N ASP A 89 -2.54 13.95 -10.37
CA ASP A 89 -3.02 12.92 -11.30
C ASP A 89 -2.23 11.59 -11.22
N ASN A 90 -1.50 11.40 -10.15
CA ASN A 90 -0.80 10.16 -9.86
C ASN A 90 -1.62 9.30 -8.88
N ILE A 91 -1.31 8.01 -8.82
CA ILE A 91 -1.89 7.13 -7.81
C ILE A 91 -1.35 7.54 -6.44
N GLU A 92 -2.26 7.67 -5.47
CA GLU A 92 -1.90 7.81 -4.06
C GLU A 92 -2.34 6.58 -3.29
N ILE A 93 -1.51 6.20 -2.33
CA ILE A 93 -1.84 5.12 -1.41
C ILE A 93 -2.30 5.77 -0.12
N GLY A 94 -3.58 5.67 0.17
CA GLY A 94 -4.18 6.25 1.36
C GLY A 94 -4.01 5.35 2.58
N SER A 95 -5.12 4.96 3.21
CA SER A 95 -5.08 4.04 4.34
C SER A 95 -4.40 2.74 3.94
N GLY A 96 -3.49 2.24 4.78
CA GLY A 96 -2.75 1.02 4.52
C GLY A 96 -1.49 1.21 3.69
N ARG A 97 -0.98 2.43 3.59
CA ARG A 97 0.24 2.74 2.81
C ARG A 97 1.42 1.88 3.25
N ASP A 98 1.69 1.84 4.55
CA ASP A 98 2.86 1.11 5.05
C ASP A 98 2.74 -0.39 4.77
N LEU A 99 1.53 -0.92 4.86
CA LEU A 99 1.27 -2.32 4.54
C LEU A 99 1.49 -2.60 3.05
N PHE A 100 0.95 -1.76 2.17
CA PHE A 100 1.13 -1.91 0.73
C PHE A 100 2.62 -1.94 0.38
N LEU A 101 3.37 -0.98 0.90
CA LEU A 101 4.79 -0.84 0.59
C LEU A 101 5.62 -1.94 1.23
N ALA A 102 5.26 -2.41 2.43
CA ALA A 102 5.93 -3.54 3.06
C ALA A 102 5.72 -4.84 2.25
N LEU A 103 4.50 -5.06 1.75
CA LEU A 103 4.21 -6.20 0.89
C LEU A 103 5.02 -6.13 -0.41
N ALA A 104 5.09 -4.94 -1.01
CA ALA A 104 5.89 -4.71 -2.20
C ALA A 104 7.38 -5.03 -1.95
N ALA A 105 7.89 -4.60 -0.80
CA ALA A 105 9.28 -4.87 -0.41
C ALA A 105 9.56 -6.36 -0.22
N LYS A 106 8.55 -7.15 0.11
CA LYS A 106 8.65 -8.61 0.25
C LYS A 106 8.51 -9.35 -1.08
N GLY A 107 8.31 -8.62 -2.18
CA GLY A 107 8.20 -9.22 -3.51
C GLY A 107 6.80 -9.66 -3.90
N ILE A 108 5.78 -9.20 -3.18
CA ILE A 108 4.39 -9.47 -3.57
C ILE A 108 4.05 -8.64 -4.81
N ASP A 109 3.53 -9.29 -5.86
CA ASP A 109 3.25 -8.65 -7.15
C ASP A 109 1.86 -8.03 -7.23
N LYS A 110 0.90 -8.59 -6.51
CA LYS A 110 -0.51 -8.22 -6.58
C LYS A 110 -1.07 -8.10 -5.18
N ILE A 111 -1.82 -7.03 -4.93
CA ILE A 111 -2.38 -6.75 -3.61
C ILE A 111 -3.85 -6.38 -3.79
N PRO A 112 -4.77 -7.02 -3.03
CA PRO A 112 -6.18 -6.61 -3.07
C PRO A 112 -6.33 -5.24 -2.41
N VAL A 113 -7.08 -4.36 -3.05
CA VAL A 113 -7.24 -2.96 -2.63
C VAL A 113 -8.69 -2.51 -2.80
N HIS A 114 -9.01 -1.38 -2.17
CA HIS A 114 -10.26 -0.66 -2.41
C HIS A 114 -9.97 0.55 -3.28
N ILE A 115 -10.83 0.81 -4.26
CA ILE A 115 -10.71 1.96 -5.17
C ILE A 115 -12.02 2.73 -5.14
N PRO A 116 -11.99 4.08 -4.96
CA PRO A 116 -13.21 4.88 -5.01
C PRO A 116 -13.89 4.76 -6.37
N LYS A 117 -15.21 4.51 -6.37
CA LYS A 117 -15.99 4.42 -7.62
C LYS A 117 -15.92 5.70 -8.45
N SER A 118 -15.79 6.84 -7.79
CA SER A 118 -15.71 8.15 -8.45
C SER A 118 -14.46 8.33 -9.29
N GLN A 119 -13.47 7.43 -9.16
CA GLN A 119 -12.19 7.52 -9.86
C GLN A 119 -12.01 6.42 -10.90
N LEU A 120 -13.09 5.76 -11.24
CA LEU A 120 -13.06 4.73 -12.29
C LEU A 120 -13.32 5.33 -13.67
#